data_94adb58c503af2c4b83bf792c85391da
#
_entry.id   94adb58c503af2c4b83bf792c85391da
#
_cell.length_a   1.000
_cell.length_b   1.000
_cell.length_c   1.000
_cell.angle_alpha   90.00
_cell.angle_beta   90.00
_cell.angle_gamma   90.00
#
_symmetry.space_group_name_H-M   'P 1'
#
loop_
_entity.id
_entity.type
_entity.pdbx_description
1 polymer ?
#
loop_
_entity_poly.entity_id
_entity_poly.type
_entity_poly.pdbx_seq_one_letter_code
_entity_poly.pdbx_strand_id
1 'polypeptide(L)'
;MRRLGLVAAVLSTLLGGVARGEERTQPLLLVLRGRDAQGLERFIARSHRHWLDPHEFGQRFGAPPASVRRAARWLRANGLRVRHRYADRTLIEFDGPPDAVARTFGVRLGRAHGRFRASHPPVVPAELGALDVLGLDGARTVPRFAIRPAARTPGNRFYISPADFRRMYGLDAPTVAPLTGAGQRISVPALGDADGTAVANFRAFFGLPPATVKTVIAGHDPGPNVDPSFRTEATLDVTWAGAVAPAAEIEVVRGSDLLVILGRQVNVNPAPIISISLAVCSSHRMLQRLARATDVLFREAAAQGQTVLVASGDTGAINCDRREADVLAASPHVTAVGGTEVDPVRDAAGNAVGYGSERAWNTGSAASGGGRATFFPRPFYQRGGTGRAVPDVAAPADDYPIGVGSRLVCCIGGTSAAAPAWAGIVALLAQARGQPLGLLNPTLYRLGRLQAHGGPAVFHDVTQGSTTVRLKGKLRPGFAAHRGYDLTTGWGSPDVPALLGAIGG
;
A
#
# COMPACT_ATOMS: atom_id res chain seq x y z
N MET A 1 58.95 -46.19 -39.82
CA MET A 1 58.83 -47.48 -39.03
C MET A 1 57.85 -47.19 -37.88
N ARG A 2 56.68 -47.82 -37.97
CA ARG A 2 55.93 -48.56 -36.93
C ARG A 2 55.69 -47.81 -35.60
N ARG A 3 54.50 -47.68 -35.02
CA ARG A 3 53.35 -48.60 -34.93
C ARG A 3 52.07 -47.91 -34.65
N LEU A 4 50.97 -48.36 -35.23
CA LEU A 4 49.59 -48.11 -34.85
C LEU A 4 49.35 -48.65 -33.41
N GLY A 5 48.55 -47.89 -32.64
CA GLY A 5 47.90 -48.30 -31.41
C GLY A 5 46.43 -47.92 -31.47
N LEU A 6 45.54 -48.86 -31.79
CA LEU A 6 44.09 -48.79 -31.67
C LEU A 6 43.74 -48.72 -30.19
N VAL A 7 42.95 -47.69 -29.80
CA VAL A 7 42.22 -47.70 -28.52
C VAL A 7 40.73 -47.54 -28.81
N ALA A 8 40.00 -48.60 -28.40
CA ALA A 8 38.56 -48.72 -28.58
C ALA A 8 37.79 -47.65 -27.84
N ALA A 9 36.86 -47.03 -28.54
CA ALA A 9 35.87 -46.13 -27.94
C ALA A 9 34.79 -46.96 -27.22
N VAL A 10 34.74 -46.86 -25.91
CA VAL A 10 33.60 -47.33 -25.11
C VAL A 10 32.59 -46.20 -25.08
N LEU A 11 31.50 -46.32 -25.85
CA LEU A 11 30.33 -45.49 -25.74
C LEU A 11 29.61 -45.80 -24.44
N SER A 12 29.85 -45.02 -23.39
CA SER A 12 28.99 -44.96 -22.21
C SER A 12 27.87 -43.98 -22.48
N THR A 13 26.70 -44.47 -22.82
CA THR A 13 25.44 -43.73 -22.83
C THR A 13 25.06 -43.37 -21.39
N LEU A 14 25.58 -42.24 -20.90
CA LEU A 14 25.02 -41.56 -19.75
C LEU A 14 23.73 -40.86 -20.21
N LEU A 15 22.62 -41.53 -19.99
CA LEU A 15 21.29 -40.87 -19.89
C LEU A 15 21.37 -39.92 -18.70
N GLY A 16 21.85 -38.70 -18.95
CA GLY A 16 21.74 -37.58 -18.06
C GLY A 16 20.23 -37.24 -17.95
N GLY A 17 19.61 -37.72 -16.88
CA GLY A 17 18.31 -37.24 -16.48
C GLY A 17 18.42 -35.75 -16.33
N VAL A 18 17.81 -35.00 -17.25
CA VAL A 18 17.56 -33.57 -17.09
C VAL A 18 16.72 -33.46 -15.81
N ALA A 19 17.35 -33.04 -14.72
CA ALA A 19 16.64 -32.65 -13.54
C ALA A 19 15.63 -31.62 -14.00
N ARG A 20 14.34 -31.99 -14.02
CA ARG A 20 13.24 -31.05 -14.20
C ARG A 20 13.41 -30.02 -13.09
N GLY A 21 13.90 -28.83 -13.44
CA GLY A 21 13.97 -27.71 -12.51
C GLY A 21 12.64 -27.65 -11.80
N GLU A 22 12.66 -27.62 -10.46
CA GLU A 22 11.44 -27.47 -9.66
C GLU A 22 10.63 -26.34 -10.27
N GLU A 23 9.50 -26.67 -10.88
CA GLU A 23 8.59 -25.67 -11.42
C GLU A 23 8.21 -24.77 -10.26
N ARG A 24 8.69 -23.50 -10.31
CA ARG A 24 8.48 -22.54 -9.23
C ARG A 24 6.98 -22.41 -8.98
N THR A 25 6.54 -22.97 -7.87
CA THR A 25 5.15 -22.88 -7.43
C THR A 25 4.88 -21.43 -7.00
N GLN A 26 3.72 -20.90 -7.39
CA GLN A 26 3.28 -19.57 -6.99
C GLN A 26 2.37 -19.70 -5.77
N PRO A 27 2.55 -18.88 -4.72
CA PRO A 27 1.60 -18.83 -3.61
C PRO A 27 0.26 -18.28 -4.09
N LEU A 28 -0.82 -18.92 -3.63
CA LEU A 28 -2.19 -18.59 -3.93
C LEU A 28 -2.99 -18.46 -2.63
N LEU A 29 -4.03 -17.63 -2.64
CA LEU A 29 -4.91 -17.44 -1.49
C LEU A 29 -6.34 -17.85 -1.86
N LEU A 30 -6.92 -18.77 -1.10
CA LEU A 30 -8.34 -19.03 -1.12
C LEU A 30 -9.01 -18.11 -0.10
N VAL A 31 -9.86 -17.21 -0.58
CA VAL A 31 -10.60 -16.25 0.24
C VAL A 31 -11.93 -16.88 0.66
N LEU A 32 -12.17 -16.99 1.95
CA LEU A 32 -13.37 -17.59 2.51
C LEU A 32 -14.40 -16.52 2.91
N ARG A 33 -15.66 -16.86 2.79
CA ARG A 33 -16.77 -16.01 3.23
C ARG A 33 -16.86 -16.02 4.76
N GLY A 34 -16.68 -14.86 5.36
CA GLY A 34 -16.96 -14.63 6.76
C GLY A 34 -18.44 -14.68 7.10
N ARG A 35 -18.76 -14.62 8.38
CA ARG A 35 -20.11 -14.56 8.94
C ARG A 35 -20.45 -13.10 9.26
N ASP A 36 -21.74 -12.78 9.30
CA ASP A 36 -22.27 -11.50 9.77
C ASP A 36 -21.54 -10.26 9.22
N ALA A 37 -21.55 -10.12 7.90
CA ALA A 37 -20.92 -8.95 7.24
C ALA A 37 -21.51 -7.62 7.74
N GLN A 38 -22.83 -7.56 8.05
CA GLN A 38 -23.47 -6.36 8.58
C GLN A 38 -23.03 -6.07 10.02
N GLY A 39 -22.86 -7.11 10.84
CA GLY A 39 -22.30 -6.97 12.18
C GLY A 39 -20.87 -6.46 12.18
N LEU A 40 -20.06 -6.92 11.22
CA LEU A 40 -18.68 -6.42 11.02
C LEU A 40 -18.68 -4.93 10.66
N GLU A 41 -19.52 -4.50 9.70
CA GLU A 41 -19.64 -3.07 9.35
C GLU A 41 -20.08 -2.22 10.56
N ARG A 42 -21.07 -2.70 11.33
CA ARG A 42 -21.49 -2.01 12.56
C ARG A 42 -20.37 -1.98 13.61
N PHE A 43 -19.54 -3.03 13.68
CA PHE A 43 -18.39 -3.06 14.56
C PHE A 43 -17.36 -2.00 14.12
N ILE A 44 -16.93 -2.00 12.86
CA ILE A 44 -15.93 -1.05 12.31
C ILE A 44 -16.39 0.41 12.48
N ALA A 45 -17.68 0.68 12.32
CA ALA A 45 -18.24 2.04 12.40
C ALA A 45 -18.27 2.64 13.82
N ARG A 46 -18.00 1.86 14.86
CA ARG A 46 -18.03 2.30 16.28
C ARG A 46 -16.64 2.64 16.78
N SER A 47 -16.56 3.53 17.77
CA SER A 47 -15.33 3.71 18.55
C SER A 47 -15.15 2.53 19.50
N HIS A 48 -13.94 2.00 19.56
CA HIS A 48 -13.63 0.82 20.39
C HIS A 48 -12.64 1.17 21.49
N ARG A 49 -12.85 0.56 22.67
CA ARG A 49 -11.85 0.47 23.74
C ARG A 49 -10.99 -0.78 23.60
N HIS A 50 -11.46 -1.76 22.85
CA HIS A 50 -10.79 -3.03 22.58
C HIS A 50 -10.92 -3.35 21.10
N TRP A 51 -9.78 -3.53 20.44
CA TRP A 51 -9.67 -3.99 19.08
C TRP A 51 -9.56 -5.52 19.08
N LEU A 52 -10.09 -6.18 18.05
CA LEU A 52 -10.00 -7.62 17.93
C LEU A 52 -8.59 -8.04 17.54
N ASP A 53 -8.10 -9.14 18.11
CA ASP A 53 -6.97 -9.84 17.52
C ASP A 53 -7.45 -10.77 16.36
N PRO A 54 -6.55 -11.35 15.55
CA PRO A 54 -6.94 -12.22 14.43
C PRO A 54 -7.76 -13.43 14.88
N HIS A 55 -7.51 -14.00 16.05
CA HIS A 55 -8.27 -15.14 16.57
C HIS A 55 -9.68 -14.74 17.02
N GLU A 56 -9.82 -13.63 17.74
CA GLU A 56 -11.09 -13.04 18.14
C GLU A 56 -11.93 -12.66 16.90
N PHE A 57 -11.29 -12.02 15.89
CA PHE A 57 -11.94 -11.75 14.61
C PHE A 57 -12.46 -13.04 13.99
N GLY A 58 -11.62 -14.06 13.92
CA GLY A 58 -12.00 -15.36 13.40
C GLY A 58 -13.17 -16.02 14.16
N GLN A 59 -13.20 -15.89 15.47
CA GLN A 59 -14.31 -16.40 16.30
C GLN A 59 -15.61 -15.66 16.00
N ARG A 60 -15.57 -14.36 15.78
CA ARG A 60 -16.75 -13.51 15.66
C ARG A 60 -17.23 -13.39 14.23
N PHE A 61 -16.34 -13.14 13.27
CA PHE A 61 -16.67 -12.78 11.88
C PHE A 61 -16.09 -13.73 10.83
N GLY A 62 -15.06 -14.51 11.16
CA GLY A 62 -14.43 -15.45 10.22
C GLY A 62 -15.34 -16.60 9.80
N ALA A 63 -14.93 -17.34 8.77
CA ALA A 63 -15.66 -18.51 8.30
C ALA A 63 -15.84 -19.57 9.39
N PRO A 64 -16.91 -20.37 9.36
CA PRO A 64 -17.08 -21.48 10.29
C PRO A 64 -15.87 -22.43 10.26
N PRO A 65 -15.37 -22.92 11.40
CA PRO A 65 -14.23 -23.83 11.43
C PRO A 65 -14.40 -25.08 10.55
N ALA A 66 -15.62 -25.56 10.41
CA ALA A 66 -15.94 -26.69 9.52
C ALA A 66 -15.71 -26.35 8.04
N SER A 67 -16.02 -25.12 7.61
CA SER A 67 -15.78 -24.65 6.24
C SER A 67 -14.28 -24.55 5.96
N VAL A 68 -13.47 -23.97 6.89
CA VAL A 68 -12.00 -23.92 6.78
C VAL A 68 -11.40 -25.32 6.63
N ARG A 69 -11.85 -26.28 7.48
CA ARG A 69 -11.38 -27.67 7.40
C ARG A 69 -11.78 -28.35 6.09
N ARG A 70 -13.00 -28.13 5.62
CA ARG A 70 -13.52 -28.68 4.34
C ARG A 70 -12.70 -28.12 3.16
N ALA A 71 -12.51 -26.81 3.10
CA ALA A 71 -11.72 -26.18 2.06
C ALA A 71 -10.27 -26.67 2.04
N ALA A 72 -9.63 -26.77 3.21
CA ALA A 72 -8.25 -27.27 3.32
C ALA A 72 -8.15 -28.77 2.90
N ARG A 73 -9.13 -29.61 3.22
CA ARG A 73 -9.17 -31.00 2.75
C ARG A 73 -9.37 -31.09 1.24
N TRP A 74 -10.26 -30.26 0.69
CA TRP A 74 -10.54 -30.21 -0.73
C TRP A 74 -9.28 -29.80 -1.52
N LEU A 75 -8.54 -28.79 -1.08
CA LEU A 75 -7.28 -28.39 -1.71
C LEU A 75 -6.28 -29.57 -1.73
N ARG A 76 -6.09 -30.26 -0.60
CA ARG A 76 -5.17 -31.40 -0.50
C ARG A 76 -5.60 -32.58 -1.37
N ALA A 77 -6.89 -32.90 -1.41
CA ALA A 77 -7.44 -33.98 -2.23
C ALA A 77 -7.24 -33.74 -3.74
N ASN A 78 -7.07 -32.46 -4.14
CA ASN A 78 -6.77 -32.07 -5.51
C ASN A 78 -5.25 -31.87 -5.78
N GLY A 79 -4.37 -32.37 -4.90
CA GLY A 79 -2.92 -32.33 -5.07
C GLY A 79 -2.30 -30.98 -4.76
N LEU A 80 -2.99 -30.08 -4.07
CA LEU A 80 -2.49 -28.79 -3.67
C LEU A 80 -1.97 -28.81 -2.22
N ARG A 81 -0.91 -28.07 -1.94
CA ARG A 81 -0.29 -27.99 -0.62
C ARG A 81 -0.84 -26.79 0.15
N VAL A 82 -1.55 -27.03 1.25
CA VAL A 82 -1.97 -25.97 2.17
C VAL A 82 -0.76 -25.54 2.99
N ARG A 83 -0.34 -24.30 2.81
CA ARG A 83 0.82 -23.69 3.47
C ARG A 83 0.44 -23.07 4.81
N HIS A 84 -0.64 -22.29 4.81
CA HIS A 84 -1.11 -21.62 6.03
C HIS A 84 -2.63 -21.56 6.09
N ARG A 85 -3.18 -21.65 7.30
CA ARG A 85 -4.59 -21.38 7.60
C ARG A 85 -4.58 -20.28 8.65
N TYR A 86 -5.04 -19.11 8.27
CA TYR A 86 -4.98 -17.94 9.12
C TYR A 86 -6.00 -18.03 10.28
N ALA A 87 -5.66 -17.45 11.42
CA ALA A 87 -6.48 -17.51 12.64
C ALA A 87 -7.82 -16.76 12.50
N ASP A 88 -7.83 -15.73 11.65
CA ASP A 88 -9.03 -14.96 11.24
C ASP A 88 -10.08 -15.78 10.49
N ARG A 89 -9.67 -16.91 9.93
CA ARG A 89 -10.50 -17.82 9.13
C ARG A 89 -11.09 -17.19 7.87
N THR A 90 -10.44 -16.16 7.32
CA THR A 90 -10.82 -15.57 6.03
C THR A 90 -9.95 -16.05 4.88
N LEU A 91 -8.75 -16.59 5.19
CA LEU A 91 -7.78 -17.01 4.19
C LEU A 91 -7.21 -18.40 4.43
N ILE A 92 -6.91 -19.08 3.30
CA ILE A 92 -6.03 -20.26 3.26
C ILE A 92 -4.96 -20.02 2.20
N GLU A 93 -3.70 -19.99 2.62
CA GLU A 93 -2.55 -19.92 1.71
C GLU A 93 -2.20 -21.34 1.23
N PHE A 94 -2.03 -21.49 -0.07
CA PHE A 94 -1.70 -22.78 -0.69
C PHE A 94 -0.86 -22.58 -1.94
N ASP A 95 -0.24 -23.65 -2.41
CA ASP A 95 0.45 -23.73 -3.70
C ASP A 95 0.31 -25.14 -4.30
N GLY A 96 0.82 -25.31 -5.50
CA GLY A 96 0.88 -26.60 -6.16
C GLY A 96 1.41 -26.53 -7.58
N PRO A 97 1.60 -27.69 -8.23
CA PRO A 97 1.98 -27.77 -9.63
C PRO A 97 0.94 -27.06 -10.51
N PRO A 98 1.36 -26.37 -11.59
CA PRO A 98 0.45 -25.65 -12.49
C PRO A 98 -0.73 -26.50 -12.98
N ASP A 99 -0.48 -27.74 -13.35
CA ASP A 99 -1.50 -28.67 -13.83
C ASP A 99 -2.55 -29.02 -12.76
N ALA A 100 -2.11 -29.21 -11.51
CA ALA A 100 -3.01 -29.44 -10.39
C ALA A 100 -3.89 -28.20 -10.14
N VAL A 101 -3.32 -27.00 -10.17
CA VAL A 101 -4.04 -25.74 -10.06
C VAL A 101 -5.04 -25.60 -11.20
N ALA A 102 -4.62 -25.83 -12.45
CA ALA A 102 -5.48 -25.75 -13.63
C ALA A 102 -6.69 -26.66 -13.53
N ARG A 103 -6.47 -27.95 -13.18
CA ARG A 103 -7.56 -28.95 -13.01
C ARG A 103 -8.49 -28.58 -11.85
N THR A 104 -7.92 -28.22 -10.70
CA THR A 104 -8.69 -27.93 -9.48
C THR A 104 -9.68 -26.78 -9.68
N PHE A 105 -9.25 -25.74 -10.39
CA PHE A 105 -10.06 -24.53 -10.59
C PHE A 105 -10.70 -24.45 -11.98
N GLY A 106 -10.60 -25.52 -12.78
CA GLY A 106 -11.23 -25.59 -14.10
C GLY A 106 -10.73 -24.56 -15.08
N VAL A 107 -9.47 -24.13 -15.02
CA VAL A 107 -8.90 -23.07 -15.84
C VAL A 107 -7.72 -23.56 -16.70
N ARG A 108 -7.47 -22.88 -17.82
CA ARG A 108 -6.18 -22.99 -18.49
C ARG A 108 -5.25 -21.92 -17.92
N LEU A 109 -4.03 -22.29 -17.56
CA LEU A 109 -3.04 -21.40 -17.02
C LEU A 109 -2.05 -21.00 -18.12
N GLY A 110 -1.91 -19.69 -18.31
CA GLY A 110 -0.78 -19.06 -18.98
C GLY A 110 0.07 -18.30 -17.95
N ARG A 111 1.06 -17.58 -18.44
CA ARG A 111 1.86 -16.66 -17.61
C ARG A 111 1.72 -15.22 -18.14
N ALA A 112 1.61 -14.28 -17.23
CA ALA A 112 1.70 -12.85 -17.51
C ALA A 112 2.58 -12.22 -16.42
N HIS A 113 3.58 -11.45 -16.82
CA HIS A 113 4.54 -10.82 -15.90
C HIS A 113 5.17 -11.83 -14.91
N GLY A 114 5.51 -13.05 -15.38
CA GLY A 114 6.06 -14.11 -14.55
C GLY A 114 5.07 -14.84 -13.63
N ARG A 115 3.80 -14.42 -13.59
CA ARG A 115 2.74 -14.94 -12.71
C ARG A 115 1.72 -15.79 -13.46
N PHE A 116 1.01 -16.67 -12.74
CA PHE A 116 -0.10 -17.41 -13.32
C PHE A 116 -1.23 -16.48 -13.78
N ARG A 117 -1.72 -16.75 -14.97
CA ARG A 117 -2.89 -16.09 -15.54
C ARG A 117 -3.89 -17.14 -16.00
N ALA A 118 -5.01 -17.20 -15.30
CA ALA A 118 -6.13 -18.03 -15.68
C ALA A 118 -6.82 -17.47 -16.93
N SER A 119 -7.27 -18.36 -17.83
CA SER A 119 -8.00 -17.99 -19.06
C SER A 119 -9.37 -17.38 -18.79
N HIS A 120 -9.96 -17.71 -17.66
CA HIS A 120 -11.25 -17.23 -17.16
C HIS A 120 -11.26 -17.30 -15.62
N PRO A 121 -12.26 -16.73 -14.93
CA PRO A 121 -12.37 -16.82 -13.49
C PRO A 121 -12.33 -18.27 -12.99
N PRO A 122 -11.52 -18.58 -11.93
CA PRO A 122 -11.46 -19.90 -11.34
C PRO A 122 -12.83 -20.32 -10.77
N VAL A 123 -13.16 -21.58 -10.90
CA VAL A 123 -14.39 -22.16 -10.34
C VAL A 123 -14.06 -22.77 -8.98
N VAL A 124 -14.79 -22.36 -7.96
CA VAL A 124 -14.69 -22.92 -6.60
C VAL A 124 -16.04 -23.51 -6.22
N PRO A 125 -16.10 -24.74 -5.70
CA PRO A 125 -17.34 -25.34 -5.25
C PRO A 125 -18.06 -24.49 -4.19
N ALA A 126 -19.34 -24.21 -4.38
CA ALA A 126 -20.11 -23.32 -3.52
C ALA A 126 -20.16 -23.79 -2.06
N GLU A 127 -20.16 -25.11 -1.84
CA GLU A 127 -20.15 -25.74 -0.51
C GLU A 127 -18.91 -25.46 0.32
N LEU A 128 -17.83 -24.98 -0.30
CA LEU A 128 -16.63 -24.57 0.42
C LEU A 128 -16.81 -23.22 1.11
N GLY A 129 -17.81 -22.43 0.69
CA GLY A 129 -18.01 -21.09 1.20
C GLY A 129 -16.90 -20.09 0.83
N ALA A 130 -16.19 -20.37 -0.26
CA ALA A 130 -15.14 -19.48 -0.75
C ALA A 130 -15.74 -18.36 -1.61
N LEU A 131 -15.12 -17.19 -1.52
CA LEU A 131 -15.46 -16.03 -2.33
C LEU A 131 -14.64 -15.96 -3.61
N ASP A 132 -13.36 -16.29 -3.52
CA ASP A 132 -12.42 -16.16 -4.64
C ASP A 132 -11.10 -16.91 -4.40
N VAL A 133 -10.29 -17.01 -5.46
CA VAL A 133 -8.89 -17.43 -5.43
C VAL A 133 -8.04 -16.30 -5.99
N LEU A 134 -7.14 -15.78 -5.17
CA LEU A 134 -6.20 -14.73 -5.56
C LEU A 134 -4.88 -15.33 -6.04
N GLY A 135 -4.20 -14.59 -6.92
CA GLY A 135 -2.93 -15.00 -7.51
C GLY A 135 -3.05 -15.70 -8.88
N LEU A 136 -4.27 -15.86 -9.42
CA LEU A 136 -4.53 -16.44 -10.75
C LEU A 136 -4.92 -15.39 -11.81
N ASP A 137 -4.77 -14.13 -11.52
CA ASP A 137 -5.23 -13.03 -12.36
C ASP A 137 -4.16 -12.50 -13.33
N GLY A 138 -2.90 -12.93 -13.15
CA GLY A 138 -1.76 -12.38 -13.89
C GLY A 138 -1.56 -10.88 -13.64
N ALA A 139 -2.06 -10.39 -12.50
CA ALA A 139 -1.97 -9.00 -12.15
C ALA A 139 -0.52 -8.55 -12.00
N ARG A 140 -0.24 -7.34 -12.47
CA ARG A 140 1.06 -6.70 -12.32
C ARG A 140 1.01 -5.74 -11.15
N THR A 141 1.86 -5.95 -10.16
CA THR A 141 2.14 -4.95 -9.13
C THR A 141 3.13 -3.94 -9.69
N VAL A 142 2.88 -2.66 -9.45
CA VAL A 142 3.73 -1.56 -9.89
C VAL A 142 3.96 -0.59 -8.74
N PRO A 143 5.18 -0.05 -8.59
CA PRO A 143 5.45 1.03 -7.65
C PRO A 143 4.78 2.33 -8.12
N ARG A 144 4.61 3.27 -7.21
CA ARG A 144 3.90 4.53 -7.43
C ARG A 144 4.80 5.74 -7.15
N PHE A 145 5.89 5.87 -7.90
CA PHE A 145 6.74 7.06 -7.81
C PHE A 145 7.19 7.54 -9.20
N ALA A 146 7.54 8.82 -9.28
CA ALA A 146 8.20 9.42 -10.42
C ALA A 146 9.57 9.97 -9.99
N ILE A 147 10.64 9.55 -10.67
CA ILE A 147 11.97 10.15 -10.47
C ILE A 147 12.04 11.38 -11.36
N ARG A 148 12.28 12.53 -10.76
CA ARG A 148 12.66 13.74 -11.48
C ARG A 148 14.16 13.91 -11.40
N PRO A 149 14.87 14.05 -12.53
CA PRO A 149 16.24 14.57 -12.48
C PRO A 149 16.21 15.93 -11.77
N ALA A 150 17.13 16.15 -10.88
CA ALA A 150 17.30 17.45 -10.21
C ALA A 150 17.65 18.51 -11.26
N ALA A 151 16.67 19.05 -11.93
CA ALA A 151 16.81 20.13 -12.93
C ALA A 151 16.72 21.48 -12.24
N ARG A 152 17.51 21.70 -11.16
CA ARG A 152 17.60 23.02 -10.54
C ARG A 152 19.05 23.36 -10.23
N THR A 153 19.45 24.54 -10.73
CA THR A 153 20.78 25.14 -10.60
C THR A 153 21.22 25.29 -9.14
N PRO A 154 22.50 25.17 -8.84
CA PRO A 154 23.06 25.52 -7.54
C PRO A 154 22.60 26.93 -7.12
N GLY A 155 21.93 27.06 -6.00
CA GLY A 155 21.38 28.32 -5.48
C GLY A 155 19.85 28.41 -5.44
N ASN A 156 19.11 27.63 -6.24
CA ASN A 156 17.65 27.56 -6.17
C ASN A 156 17.25 26.16 -5.67
N ARG A 157 17.63 25.87 -4.43
CA ARG A 157 17.43 24.57 -3.79
C ARG A 157 15.97 24.37 -3.44
N PHE A 158 15.32 23.40 -4.07
CA PHE A 158 13.98 23.01 -3.73
C PHE A 158 13.92 21.50 -3.48
N TYR A 159 14.03 21.14 -2.23
CA TYR A 159 13.61 19.84 -1.72
C TYR A 159 12.99 20.05 -0.34
N ILE A 160 12.07 19.18 0.03
CA ILE A 160 11.45 19.17 1.36
C ILE A 160 12.37 18.35 2.27
N SER A 161 13.10 19.01 3.18
CA SER A 161 13.82 18.29 4.24
C SER A 161 12.83 17.78 5.30
N PRO A 162 13.22 16.79 6.15
CA PRO A 162 12.41 16.41 7.31
C PRO A 162 12.08 17.60 8.23
N ALA A 163 13.01 18.53 8.40
CA ALA A 163 12.80 19.74 9.20
C ALA A 163 11.79 20.69 8.54
N ASP A 164 11.85 20.86 7.21
CA ASP A 164 10.85 21.64 6.47
C ASP A 164 9.47 21.03 6.60
N PHE A 165 9.34 19.70 6.41
CA PHE A 165 8.06 18.99 6.59
C PHE A 165 7.49 19.21 7.99
N ARG A 166 8.33 19.10 9.03
CA ARG A 166 7.91 19.35 10.42
C ARG A 166 7.35 20.75 10.62
N ARG A 167 8.03 21.78 10.09
CA ARG A 167 7.59 23.18 10.22
C ARG A 167 6.32 23.47 9.43
N MET A 168 6.23 22.98 8.20
CA MET A 168 5.07 23.20 7.34
C MET A 168 3.77 22.65 7.94
N TYR A 169 3.84 21.47 8.56
CA TYR A 169 2.66 20.77 9.09
C TYR A 169 2.53 20.82 10.61
N GLY A 170 3.32 21.69 11.28
CA GLY A 170 3.23 21.96 12.70
C GLY A 170 3.71 20.82 13.61
N LEU A 171 4.58 19.93 13.11
CA LEU A 171 5.12 18.85 13.93
C LEU A 171 6.14 19.36 14.98
N ASP A 172 6.58 20.60 14.88
CA ASP A 172 7.41 21.31 15.85
C ASP A 172 6.58 22.12 16.86
N ALA A 173 5.26 22.18 16.72
CA ALA A 173 4.39 22.81 17.69
C ALA A 173 4.53 22.14 19.08
N PRO A 174 4.46 22.88 20.20
CA PRO A 174 4.69 22.34 21.55
C PRO A 174 3.84 21.12 21.90
N THR A 175 2.65 20.98 21.32
CA THR A 175 1.75 19.83 21.55
C THR A 175 2.16 18.58 20.74
N VAL A 176 2.89 18.74 19.64
CA VAL A 176 3.29 17.63 18.73
C VAL A 176 4.77 17.31 18.86
N ALA A 177 5.62 18.31 19.11
CA ALA A 177 7.08 18.16 19.15
C ALA A 177 7.61 17.01 20.04
N PRO A 178 6.98 16.68 21.20
CA PRO A 178 7.38 15.55 22.02
C PRO A 178 7.06 14.18 21.41
N LEU A 179 6.17 14.14 20.40
CA LEU A 179 5.77 12.90 19.76
C LEU A 179 6.80 12.51 18.70
N THR A 180 7.29 11.30 18.79
CA THR A 180 8.33 10.75 17.89
C THR A 180 7.91 9.46 17.21
N GLY A 181 6.70 8.98 17.49
CA GLY A 181 6.23 7.65 17.08
C GLY A 181 6.76 6.53 17.98
N ALA A 182 7.34 6.85 19.13
CA ALA A 182 7.86 5.84 20.07
C ALA A 182 6.75 4.84 20.48
N GLY A 183 7.10 3.54 20.46
CA GLY A 183 6.16 2.46 20.75
C GLY A 183 5.20 2.14 19.59
N GLN A 184 5.25 2.87 18.48
CA GLN A 184 4.44 2.58 17.28
C GLN A 184 5.22 1.75 16.28
N ARG A 185 4.49 0.94 15.50
CA ARG A 185 5.04 0.17 14.39
C ARG A 185 4.28 0.49 13.11
N ILE A 186 5.04 0.78 12.05
CA ILE A 186 4.52 1.02 10.70
C ILE A 186 4.97 -0.13 9.82
N SER A 187 4.04 -0.83 9.20
CA SER A 187 4.32 -1.93 8.29
C SER A 187 4.25 -1.46 6.84
N VAL A 188 5.27 -1.79 6.07
CA VAL A 188 5.42 -1.45 4.64
C VAL A 188 5.43 -2.73 3.83
N PRO A 189 4.40 -3.00 3.00
CA PRO A 189 4.41 -4.12 2.07
C PRO A 189 5.36 -3.85 0.91
N ALA A 190 6.28 -4.77 0.63
CA ALA A 190 7.31 -4.57 -0.37
C ALA A 190 7.58 -5.82 -1.22
N LEU A 191 7.86 -5.63 -2.52
CA LEU A 191 8.33 -6.68 -3.41
C LEU A 191 9.86 -6.70 -3.53
N GLY A 192 10.54 -5.69 -2.97
CA GLY A 192 12.00 -5.60 -2.84
C GLY A 192 12.39 -5.15 -1.44
N ASP A 193 13.65 -5.32 -1.06
CA ASP A 193 14.16 -4.81 0.21
C ASP A 193 14.39 -3.31 0.16
N ALA A 194 14.20 -2.62 1.29
CA ALA A 194 14.72 -1.27 1.44
C ALA A 194 16.26 -1.28 1.48
N ASP A 195 16.87 -0.25 0.92
CA ASP A 195 18.33 -0.06 1.01
C ASP A 195 18.69 0.53 2.39
N GLY A 196 19.08 -0.33 3.32
CA GLY A 196 19.44 0.09 4.69
C GLY A 196 20.58 1.10 4.75
N THR A 197 21.56 1.01 3.82
CA THR A 197 22.65 1.99 3.72
C THR A 197 22.11 3.36 3.29
N ALA A 198 21.22 3.38 2.31
CA ALA A 198 20.59 4.60 1.83
C ALA A 198 19.75 5.28 2.94
N VAL A 199 18.96 4.49 3.68
CA VAL A 199 18.18 4.98 4.84
C VAL A 199 19.09 5.54 5.92
N ALA A 200 20.18 4.84 6.27
CA ALA A 200 21.13 5.31 7.29
C ALA A 200 21.81 6.63 6.88
N ASN A 201 22.27 6.73 5.62
CA ASN A 201 22.90 7.93 5.10
C ASN A 201 21.92 9.12 5.04
N PHE A 202 20.67 8.91 4.65
CA PHE A 202 19.64 9.94 4.68
C PHE A 202 19.44 10.46 6.12
N ARG A 203 19.31 9.56 7.08
CA ARG A 203 19.10 9.95 8.48
C ARG A 203 20.31 10.71 9.05
N ALA A 204 21.52 10.24 8.78
CA ALA A 204 22.74 10.93 9.19
C ALA A 204 22.84 12.33 8.56
N PHE A 205 22.52 12.47 7.26
CA PHE A 205 22.55 13.75 6.56
C PHE A 205 21.59 14.79 7.16
N PHE A 206 20.39 14.36 7.58
CA PHE A 206 19.40 15.26 8.17
C PHE A 206 19.42 15.30 9.71
N GLY A 207 20.38 14.66 10.37
CA GLY A 207 20.49 14.65 11.83
C GLY A 207 19.38 13.88 12.55
N LEU A 208 18.77 12.91 11.87
CA LEU A 208 17.75 12.05 12.46
C LEU A 208 18.41 10.90 13.24
N PRO A 209 17.79 10.41 14.34
CA PRO A 209 18.32 9.26 15.06
C PRO A 209 18.34 8.00 14.18
N PRO A 210 19.15 6.97 14.45
CA PRO A 210 19.14 5.71 13.71
C PRO A 210 17.75 5.11 13.61
N ALA A 211 17.42 4.52 12.45
CA ALA A 211 16.13 3.88 12.24
C ALA A 211 16.08 2.49 12.88
N THR A 212 14.94 2.12 13.44
CA THR A 212 14.62 0.72 13.76
C THR A 212 13.86 0.12 12.58
N VAL A 213 14.57 -0.62 11.74
CA VAL A 213 13.97 -1.28 10.56
C VAL A 213 14.12 -2.77 10.70
N LYS A 214 13.00 -3.51 10.51
CA LYS A 214 12.97 -4.97 10.47
C LYS A 214 12.44 -5.43 9.13
N THR A 215 12.99 -6.52 8.58
CA THR A 215 12.45 -7.18 7.39
C THR A 215 11.85 -8.52 7.78
N VAL A 216 10.62 -8.77 7.35
CA VAL A 216 9.88 -10.02 7.53
C VAL A 216 9.52 -10.59 6.17
N ILE A 217 9.73 -11.90 5.97
CA ILE A 217 9.36 -12.56 4.72
C ILE A 217 7.92 -13.08 4.81
N ALA A 218 7.10 -12.69 3.84
CA ALA A 218 5.73 -13.15 3.67
C ALA A 218 5.62 -14.06 2.43
N GLY A 219 5.26 -15.31 2.64
CA GLY A 219 5.17 -16.30 1.57
C GLY A 219 6.54 -16.66 1.01
N HIS A 220 6.75 -16.37 -0.27
CA HIS A 220 8.00 -16.69 -0.98
C HIS A 220 8.93 -15.48 -1.03
N ASP A 221 10.19 -15.67 -0.66
CA ASP A 221 11.21 -14.61 -0.78
C ASP A 221 11.48 -14.31 -2.27
N PRO A 222 11.31 -13.08 -2.74
CA PRO A 222 11.61 -12.72 -4.12
C PRO A 222 13.10 -12.78 -4.44
N GLY A 223 13.96 -12.85 -3.42
CA GLY A 223 15.42 -12.82 -3.57
C GLY A 223 15.95 -11.43 -3.95
N PRO A 224 17.26 -11.36 -4.28
CA PRO A 224 17.91 -10.06 -4.57
C PRO A 224 17.63 -9.54 -5.99
N ASN A 225 17.22 -10.41 -6.92
CA ASN A 225 17.07 -10.08 -8.34
C ASN A 225 15.66 -9.60 -8.69
N VAL A 226 15.14 -8.65 -7.91
CA VAL A 226 13.88 -7.96 -8.21
C VAL A 226 14.14 -6.70 -9.01
N ASP A 227 13.12 -6.20 -9.71
CA ASP A 227 13.19 -4.92 -10.39
C ASP A 227 13.64 -3.82 -9.40
N PRO A 228 14.72 -3.06 -9.71
CA PRO A 228 15.26 -2.03 -8.82
C PRO A 228 14.24 -0.99 -8.36
N SER A 229 13.17 -0.76 -9.14
CA SER A 229 12.10 0.17 -8.77
C SER A 229 11.39 -0.24 -7.47
N PHE A 230 11.23 -1.54 -7.19
CA PHE A 230 10.65 -1.99 -5.92
C PHE A 230 11.57 -1.77 -4.71
N ARG A 231 12.89 -1.80 -4.92
CA ARG A 231 13.85 -1.43 -3.87
C ARG A 231 13.79 0.07 -3.58
N THR A 232 13.73 0.88 -4.64
CA THR A 232 13.59 2.34 -4.51
C THR A 232 12.29 2.69 -3.79
N GLU A 233 11.19 2.05 -4.14
CA GLU A 233 9.89 2.24 -3.47
C GLU A 233 9.95 1.92 -1.98
N ALA A 234 10.45 0.73 -1.62
CA ALA A 234 10.58 0.33 -0.21
C ALA A 234 11.52 1.28 0.57
N THR A 235 12.58 1.77 -0.08
CA THR A 235 13.51 2.76 0.53
C THR A 235 12.81 4.09 0.76
N LEU A 236 12.00 4.57 -0.18
CA LEU A 236 11.19 5.79 -0.05
C LEU A 236 10.22 5.69 1.13
N ASP A 237 9.46 4.59 1.19
CA ASP A 237 8.47 4.33 2.24
C ASP A 237 9.12 4.33 3.63
N VAL A 238 10.19 3.56 3.81
CA VAL A 238 10.94 3.47 5.08
C VAL A 238 11.53 4.82 5.46
N THR A 239 12.10 5.53 4.48
CA THR A 239 12.74 6.83 4.70
C THR A 239 11.74 7.85 5.23
N TRP A 240 10.60 8.01 4.56
CA TRP A 240 9.68 9.10 4.88
C TRP A 240 8.69 8.78 6.00
N ALA A 241 8.27 7.53 6.16
CA ALA A 241 7.56 7.14 7.38
C ALA A 241 8.43 7.40 8.63
N GLY A 242 9.72 7.01 8.56
CA GLY A 242 10.68 7.22 9.64
C GLY A 242 11.21 8.65 9.78
N ALA A 243 11.11 9.50 8.75
CA ALA A 243 11.45 10.92 8.86
C ALA A 243 10.40 11.71 9.66
N VAL A 244 9.12 11.35 9.47
CA VAL A 244 7.99 11.97 10.18
C VAL A 244 7.83 11.40 11.59
N ALA A 245 8.00 10.09 11.77
CA ALA A 245 7.93 9.41 13.07
C ALA A 245 9.27 8.75 13.40
N PRO A 246 10.29 9.53 13.86
CA PRO A 246 11.69 9.09 13.89
C PRO A 246 11.98 7.95 14.88
N ALA A 247 11.14 7.70 15.86
CA ALA A 247 11.27 6.61 16.82
C ALA A 247 10.27 5.45 16.60
N ALA A 248 9.48 5.49 15.52
CA ALA A 248 8.65 4.35 15.15
C ALA A 248 9.50 3.20 14.61
N GLU A 249 9.12 1.96 14.92
CA GLU A 249 9.65 0.78 14.27
C GLU A 249 9.04 0.65 12.88
N ILE A 250 9.86 0.52 11.84
CA ILE A 250 9.41 0.28 10.46
C ILE A 250 9.61 -1.20 10.14
N GLU A 251 8.52 -1.89 9.82
CA GLU A 251 8.55 -3.30 9.43
C GLU A 251 8.34 -3.44 7.92
N VAL A 252 9.38 -3.78 7.19
CA VAL A 252 9.28 -4.13 5.76
C VAL A 252 8.80 -5.56 5.64
N VAL A 253 7.56 -5.77 5.22
CA VAL A 253 7.04 -7.10 4.95
C VAL A 253 7.23 -7.41 3.48
N ARG A 254 8.24 -8.24 3.19
CA ARG A 254 8.70 -8.55 1.85
C ARG A 254 8.19 -9.89 1.36
N GLY A 255 7.81 -9.96 0.09
CA GLY A 255 7.38 -11.21 -0.55
C GLY A 255 7.29 -11.09 -2.07
N SER A 256 7.03 -12.18 -2.74
CA SER A 256 6.85 -12.21 -4.19
C SER A 256 5.42 -11.85 -4.64
N ASP A 257 4.48 -11.70 -3.72
CA ASP A 257 3.07 -11.46 -4.00
C ASP A 257 2.47 -10.49 -2.99
N LEU A 258 2.00 -9.33 -3.49
CA LEU A 258 1.42 -8.28 -2.64
C LEU A 258 0.23 -8.77 -1.81
N LEU A 259 -0.61 -9.64 -2.38
CA LEU A 259 -1.81 -10.10 -1.68
C LEU A 259 -1.47 -11.06 -0.54
N VAL A 260 -0.44 -11.90 -0.72
CA VAL A 260 0.10 -12.76 0.35
C VAL A 260 0.74 -11.91 1.44
N ILE A 261 1.48 -10.86 1.05
CA ILE A 261 2.06 -9.90 1.98
C ILE A 261 0.96 -9.26 2.83
N LEU A 262 -0.07 -8.70 2.19
CA LEU A 262 -1.21 -8.06 2.90
C LEU A 262 -1.94 -9.05 3.81
N GLY A 263 -2.19 -10.27 3.34
CA GLY A 263 -2.80 -11.32 4.16
C GLY A 263 -1.99 -11.60 5.44
N ARG A 264 -0.66 -11.66 5.34
CA ARG A 264 0.21 -11.86 6.49
C ARG A 264 0.31 -10.64 7.41
N GLN A 265 0.37 -9.42 6.86
CA GLN A 265 0.39 -8.19 7.65
C GLN A 265 -0.86 -8.03 8.52
N VAL A 266 -2.01 -8.41 7.97
CA VAL A 266 -3.27 -8.31 8.71
C VAL A 266 -3.39 -9.41 9.77
N ASN A 267 -2.86 -10.62 9.50
CA ASN A 267 -3.23 -11.81 10.27
C ASN A 267 -2.13 -12.43 11.15
N VAL A 268 -0.86 -12.23 10.82
CA VAL A 268 0.22 -12.96 11.51
C VAL A 268 0.93 -12.09 12.53
N ASN A 269 1.22 -10.85 12.18
CA ASN A 269 1.88 -9.90 13.05
C ASN A 269 1.33 -8.50 12.81
N PRO A 270 0.09 -8.23 13.23
CA PRO A 270 -0.59 -7.00 12.88
C PRO A 270 0.12 -5.77 13.46
N ALA A 271 0.67 -4.92 12.59
CA ALA A 271 1.12 -3.59 12.95
C ALA A 271 -0.09 -2.64 13.01
N PRO A 272 -0.11 -1.66 13.91
CA PRO A 272 -1.23 -0.73 14.01
C PRO A 272 -1.38 0.18 12.79
N ILE A 273 -0.35 0.28 11.95
CA ILE A 273 -0.32 1.15 10.78
C ILE A 273 0.26 0.39 9.59
N ILE A 274 -0.41 0.44 8.44
CA ILE A 274 0.07 -0.16 7.18
C ILE A 274 0.10 0.95 6.12
N SER A 275 1.27 1.15 5.49
CA SER A 275 1.46 2.10 4.39
C SER A 275 1.68 1.35 3.07
N ILE A 276 0.81 1.55 2.10
CA ILE A 276 0.84 0.84 0.81
C ILE A 276 1.09 1.83 -0.31
N SER A 277 2.27 1.77 -0.91
CA SER A 277 2.69 2.59 -2.05
C SER A 277 2.73 1.83 -3.37
N LEU A 278 2.05 0.69 -3.43
CA LEU A 278 2.02 -0.21 -4.58
C LEU A 278 0.62 -0.25 -5.20
N ALA A 279 0.56 -0.34 -6.52
CA ALA A 279 -0.68 -0.54 -7.25
C ALA A 279 -0.75 -1.90 -7.91
N VAL A 280 -1.97 -2.34 -8.22
CA VAL A 280 -2.22 -3.58 -8.94
C VAL A 280 -2.95 -3.29 -10.23
N CYS A 281 -2.33 -3.69 -11.35
CA CYS A 281 -2.91 -3.53 -12.68
C CYS A 281 -3.32 -4.88 -13.27
N SER A 282 -4.56 -4.97 -13.74
CA SER A 282 -5.12 -6.14 -14.41
C SER A 282 -6.28 -5.75 -15.34
N SER A 283 -6.98 -6.71 -15.93
CA SER A 283 -8.21 -6.43 -16.68
C SER A 283 -9.32 -5.93 -15.73
N HIS A 284 -10.25 -5.13 -16.23
CA HIS A 284 -11.32 -4.56 -15.41
C HIS A 284 -12.12 -5.62 -14.64
N ARG A 285 -12.48 -6.73 -15.28
CA ARG A 285 -13.20 -7.84 -14.63
C ARG A 285 -12.39 -8.47 -13.50
N MET A 286 -11.08 -8.59 -13.67
CA MET A 286 -10.18 -9.11 -12.63
C MET A 286 -10.01 -8.10 -11.51
N LEU A 287 -9.90 -6.80 -11.81
CA LEU A 287 -9.84 -5.75 -10.79
C LEU A 287 -11.10 -5.71 -9.91
N GLN A 288 -12.29 -5.93 -10.47
CA GLN A 288 -13.53 -6.01 -9.68
C GLN A 288 -13.50 -7.18 -8.69
N ARG A 289 -12.94 -8.32 -9.08
CA ARG A 289 -12.79 -9.48 -8.19
C ARG A 289 -11.74 -9.20 -7.12
N LEU A 290 -10.59 -8.68 -7.53
CA LEU A 290 -9.51 -8.30 -6.63
C LEU A 290 -9.99 -7.30 -5.57
N ALA A 291 -10.73 -6.26 -5.98
CA ALA A 291 -11.32 -5.28 -5.08
C ALA A 291 -12.11 -5.93 -3.93
N ARG A 292 -13.02 -6.86 -4.27
CA ARG A 292 -13.85 -7.55 -3.27
C ARG A 292 -13.02 -8.43 -2.33
N ALA A 293 -12.02 -9.10 -2.87
CA ALA A 293 -11.21 -10.02 -2.11
C ALA A 293 -10.21 -9.29 -1.19
N THR A 294 -9.59 -8.20 -1.65
CA THR A 294 -8.71 -7.38 -0.80
C THR A 294 -9.49 -6.61 0.26
N ASP A 295 -10.73 -6.20 -0.04
CA ASP A 295 -11.58 -5.52 0.94
C ASP A 295 -11.93 -6.41 2.15
N VAL A 296 -11.93 -7.72 2.00
CA VAL A 296 -12.04 -8.65 3.15
C VAL A 296 -10.90 -8.40 4.13
N LEU A 297 -9.67 -8.28 3.63
CA LEU A 297 -8.48 -8.00 4.46
C LEU A 297 -8.55 -6.61 5.10
N PHE A 298 -8.98 -5.59 4.35
CA PHE A 298 -9.04 -4.23 4.87
C PHE A 298 -10.15 -4.03 5.91
N ARG A 299 -11.27 -4.75 5.79
CA ARG A 299 -12.30 -4.82 6.84
C ARG A 299 -11.76 -5.45 8.11
N GLU A 300 -11.01 -6.51 7.96
CA GLU A 300 -10.37 -7.18 9.07
C GLU A 300 -9.35 -6.25 9.74
N ALA A 301 -8.46 -5.63 8.98
CA ALA A 301 -7.52 -4.64 9.47
C ALA A 301 -8.23 -3.53 10.27
N ALA A 302 -9.32 -2.99 9.72
CA ALA A 302 -10.14 -1.98 10.41
C ALA A 302 -10.73 -2.49 11.74
N ALA A 303 -11.20 -3.74 11.78
CA ALA A 303 -11.75 -4.34 13.01
C ALA A 303 -10.67 -4.68 14.06
N GLN A 304 -9.43 -4.86 13.61
CA GLN A 304 -8.25 -5.08 14.45
C GLN A 304 -7.59 -3.76 14.90
N GLY A 305 -8.16 -2.61 14.56
CA GLY A 305 -7.59 -1.31 14.90
C GLY A 305 -6.45 -0.85 14.00
N GLN A 306 -6.16 -1.57 12.93
CA GLN A 306 -5.12 -1.17 11.99
C GLN A 306 -5.61 -0.01 11.11
N THR A 307 -4.77 1.00 10.96
CA THR A 307 -4.97 2.08 9.98
C THR A 307 -4.21 1.75 8.70
N VAL A 308 -4.94 1.56 7.61
CA VAL A 308 -4.35 1.27 6.30
C VAL A 308 -4.36 2.54 5.45
N LEU A 309 -3.18 3.00 5.04
CA LEU A 309 -3.00 4.11 4.12
C LEU A 309 -2.56 3.59 2.76
N VAL A 310 -3.14 4.13 1.69
CA VAL A 310 -2.84 3.69 0.33
C VAL A 310 -2.60 4.90 -0.56
N ALA A 311 -1.47 4.93 -1.25
CA ALA A 311 -1.19 5.93 -2.27
C ALA A 311 -2.27 5.91 -3.36
N SER A 312 -2.87 7.06 -3.68
CA SER A 312 -4.03 7.12 -4.58
C SER A 312 -3.68 6.93 -6.06
N GLY A 313 -2.40 7.10 -6.41
CA GLY A 313 -1.88 6.93 -7.77
C GLY A 313 -1.26 8.19 -8.35
N ASP A 314 -0.55 8.04 -9.48
CA ASP A 314 0.31 9.07 -10.06
C ASP A 314 -0.06 9.44 -11.51
N THR A 315 -1.23 9.07 -11.95
CA THR A 315 -1.65 9.27 -13.34
C THR A 315 -3.00 9.99 -13.48
N GLY A 316 -3.30 10.83 -12.49
CA GLY A 316 -4.52 11.62 -12.44
C GLY A 316 -5.78 10.74 -12.38
N ALA A 317 -6.76 11.04 -13.21
CA ALA A 317 -8.01 10.27 -13.28
C ALA A 317 -7.86 8.90 -13.97
N ILE A 318 -6.64 8.54 -14.38
CA ILE A 318 -6.37 7.31 -15.11
C ILE A 318 -5.58 6.34 -14.22
N ASN A 319 -6.07 5.12 -14.09
CA ASN A 319 -5.32 4.04 -13.45
C ASN A 319 -5.27 2.84 -14.38
N CYS A 320 -4.07 2.25 -14.60
CA CYS A 320 -3.87 1.11 -15.49
C CYS A 320 -4.53 1.29 -16.89
N ASP A 321 -4.32 2.46 -17.50
CA ASP A 321 -4.89 2.87 -18.80
C ASP A 321 -6.43 3.06 -18.83
N ARG A 322 -7.11 3.14 -17.66
CA ARG A 322 -8.56 3.32 -17.53
C ARG A 322 -8.88 4.54 -16.68
N ARG A 323 -10.03 5.19 -16.97
CA ARG A 323 -10.59 6.24 -16.10
C ARG A 323 -11.27 5.58 -14.90
N GLU A 324 -10.50 5.27 -13.89
CA GLU A 324 -10.90 4.52 -12.70
C GLU A 324 -9.98 4.88 -11.53
N ALA A 325 -10.47 4.89 -10.31
CA ALA A 325 -9.64 4.98 -9.12
C ALA A 325 -8.78 3.72 -8.94
N ASP A 326 -7.66 3.83 -8.23
CA ASP A 326 -6.83 2.67 -7.88
C ASP A 326 -7.64 1.64 -7.08
N VAL A 327 -7.46 0.36 -7.39
CA VAL A 327 -8.28 -0.72 -6.82
C VAL A 327 -8.07 -0.89 -5.30
N LEU A 328 -6.86 -0.67 -4.79
CA LEU A 328 -6.57 -0.78 -3.36
C LEU A 328 -7.03 0.49 -2.63
N ALA A 329 -6.69 1.67 -3.17
CA ALA A 329 -7.11 2.96 -2.64
C ALA A 329 -8.63 3.15 -2.65
N ALA A 330 -9.33 2.47 -3.54
CA ALA A 330 -10.79 2.52 -3.66
C ALA A 330 -11.55 1.72 -2.59
N SER A 331 -10.88 0.90 -1.77
CA SER A 331 -11.58 0.23 -0.66
C SER A 331 -12.17 1.26 0.31
N PRO A 332 -13.41 1.07 0.78
CA PRO A 332 -14.00 1.89 1.84
C PRO A 332 -13.28 1.80 3.19
N HIS A 333 -12.41 0.80 3.36
CA HIS A 333 -11.76 0.47 4.63
C HIS A 333 -10.28 0.87 4.68
N VAL A 334 -9.83 1.72 3.74
CA VAL A 334 -8.51 2.33 3.71
C VAL A 334 -8.61 3.84 3.63
N THR A 335 -7.58 4.55 4.07
CA THR A 335 -7.41 5.98 3.83
C THR A 335 -6.54 6.17 2.58
N ALA A 336 -7.14 6.68 1.51
CA ALA A 336 -6.45 6.97 0.26
C ALA A 336 -5.74 8.33 0.34
N VAL A 337 -4.44 8.35 0.05
CA VAL A 337 -3.59 9.54 0.18
C VAL A 337 -3.24 10.07 -1.21
N GLY A 338 -3.69 11.27 -1.52
CA GLY A 338 -3.36 12.02 -2.72
C GLY A 338 -2.09 12.85 -2.58
N GLY A 339 -1.75 13.54 -3.65
CA GLY A 339 -0.53 14.34 -3.73
C GLY A 339 -0.78 15.83 -3.91
N THR A 340 0.06 16.65 -3.27
CA THR A 340 0.11 18.11 -3.43
C THR A 340 1.51 18.56 -3.83
N GLU A 341 1.60 19.77 -4.36
CA GLU A 341 2.82 20.58 -4.44
C GLU A 341 2.71 21.69 -3.41
N VAL A 342 3.70 21.80 -2.53
CA VAL A 342 3.73 22.80 -1.46
C VAL A 342 4.71 23.90 -1.77
N ASP A 343 4.32 25.13 -1.50
CA ASP A 343 5.20 26.32 -1.51
C ASP A 343 5.21 26.93 -0.10
N PRO A 344 6.21 26.57 0.74
CA PRO A 344 6.26 27.02 2.13
C PRO A 344 6.72 28.48 2.25
N VAL A 345 6.37 29.10 3.37
CA VAL A 345 7.03 30.33 3.79
C VAL A 345 8.49 30.01 4.14
N ARG A 346 9.44 30.76 3.57
CA ARG A 346 10.89 30.51 3.71
C ARG A 346 11.63 31.65 4.38
N ASP A 347 12.67 31.32 5.12
CA ASP A 347 13.66 32.29 5.61
C ASP A 347 14.67 32.68 4.49
N ALA A 348 15.58 33.61 4.81
CA ALA A 348 16.62 34.04 3.89
C ALA A 348 17.61 32.93 3.49
N ALA A 349 17.73 31.86 4.28
CA ALA A 349 18.56 30.69 3.97
C ALA A 349 17.80 29.64 3.13
N GLY A 350 16.51 29.86 2.84
CA GLY A 350 15.67 28.97 2.05
C GLY A 350 15.06 27.82 2.84
N ASN A 351 15.15 27.81 4.17
CA ASN A 351 14.46 26.81 4.99
C ASN A 351 12.99 27.17 5.16
N ALA A 352 12.12 26.20 5.19
CA ALA A 352 10.72 26.44 5.55
C ALA A 352 10.63 26.92 7.00
N VAL A 353 9.84 27.97 7.22
CA VAL A 353 9.55 28.51 8.56
C VAL A 353 8.04 28.40 8.90
N GLY A 354 7.22 27.91 7.96
CA GLY A 354 5.82 27.66 8.15
C GLY A 354 5.15 27.20 6.86
N TYR A 355 3.87 26.90 6.97
CA TYR A 355 3.01 26.60 5.84
C TYR A 355 2.80 27.86 5.00
N GLY A 356 2.84 27.74 3.69
CA GLY A 356 2.56 28.82 2.76
C GLY A 356 1.28 28.54 1.95
N SER A 357 1.45 27.86 0.83
CA SER A 357 0.33 27.44 -0.02
C SER A 357 0.54 26.05 -0.60
N GLU A 358 -0.54 25.42 -1.03
CA GLU A 358 -0.52 24.15 -1.74
C GLU A 358 -1.41 24.16 -2.96
N ARG A 359 -1.05 23.37 -3.93
CA ARG A 359 -1.87 23.03 -5.09
C ARG A 359 -1.86 21.53 -5.36
N ALA A 360 -2.83 21.03 -6.12
CA ALA A 360 -2.84 19.62 -6.53
C ALA A 360 -1.55 19.28 -7.28
N TRP A 361 -0.89 18.19 -6.90
CA TRP A 361 0.33 17.73 -7.54
C TRP A 361 0.08 17.38 -9.01
N ASN A 362 0.84 18.03 -9.88
CA ASN A 362 0.79 17.78 -11.32
C ASN A 362 2.07 18.24 -12.02
N THR A 363 2.80 17.30 -12.59
CA THR A 363 4.04 17.54 -13.33
C THR A 363 3.83 17.68 -14.84
N GLY A 364 2.58 17.61 -15.30
CA GLY A 364 2.24 17.51 -16.72
C GLY A 364 2.27 16.07 -17.26
N SER A 365 3.15 15.20 -16.74
CA SER A 365 3.24 13.78 -17.12
C SER A 365 2.87 12.80 -15.99
N ALA A 366 2.80 13.29 -14.76
CA ALA A 366 2.28 12.59 -13.60
C ALA A 366 1.41 13.56 -12.79
N ALA A 367 0.42 13.07 -12.07
CA ALA A 367 -0.47 13.87 -11.25
C ALA A 367 -1.15 13.01 -10.17
N SER A 368 -1.56 13.66 -9.06
CA SER A 368 -2.31 13.01 -7.98
C SER A 368 -3.44 12.14 -8.51
N GLY A 369 -3.49 10.89 -8.09
CA GLY A 369 -4.53 9.94 -8.49
C GLY A 369 -5.86 10.23 -7.80
N GLY A 370 -6.94 10.15 -8.56
CA GLY A 370 -8.26 10.40 -7.99
C GLY A 370 -9.40 10.00 -8.90
N GLY A 371 -10.59 10.02 -8.32
CA GLY A 371 -11.80 9.68 -9.05
C GLY A 371 -12.84 8.96 -8.20
N ARG A 372 -13.84 8.41 -8.86
CA ARG A 372 -14.87 7.57 -8.23
C ARG A 372 -14.70 6.13 -8.69
N ALA A 373 -14.60 5.23 -7.73
CA ALA A 373 -14.52 3.80 -8.02
C ALA A 373 -15.88 3.26 -8.47
N THR A 374 -15.85 2.39 -9.48
CA THR A 374 -17.01 1.60 -9.90
C THR A 374 -17.12 0.28 -9.14
N PHE A 375 -16.05 -0.12 -8.45
CA PHE A 375 -15.98 -1.39 -7.70
C PHE A 375 -16.75 -1.37 -6.38
N PHE A 376 -16.84 -0.19 -5.76
CA PHE A 376 -17.44 0.01 -4.45
C PHE A 376 -18.51 1.09 -4.48
N PRO A 377 -19.63 0.88 -3.77
CA PRO A 377 -20.60 1.93 -3.54
C PRO A 377 -19.98 3.03 -2.67
N ARG A 378 -20.63 4.18 -2.67
CA ARG A 378 -20.28 5.26 -1.76
C ARG A 378 -20.41 4.81 -0.30
N PRO A 379 -19.36 4.90 0.52
CA PRO A 379 -19.43 4.54 1.93
C PRO A 379 -20.23 5.58 2.74
N PHE A 380 -20.69 5.19 3.93
CA PHE A 380 -21.57 6.00 4.77
C PHE A 380 -20.97 7.34 5.20
N TYR A 381 -19.66 7.43 5.30
CA TYR A 381 -18.96 8.66 5.70
C TYR A 381 -18.80 9.67 4.55
N GLN A 382 -18.95 9.25 3.28
CA GLN A 382 -18.88 10.14 2.11
C GLN A 382 -20.24 10.68 1.71
N ARG A 383 -20.26 11.83 1.05
CA ARG A 383 -21.44 12.45 0.46
C ARG A 383 -21.24 12.70 -1.04
N GLY A 384 -22.35 12.83 -1.78
CA GLY A 384 -22.34 13.08 -3.22
C GLY A 384 -21.86 11.91 -4.07
N GLY A 385 -22.47 11.71 -5.25
CA GLY A 385 -22.18 10.62 -6.17
C GLY A 385 -22.55 9.23 -5.68
N THR A 386 -22.32 8.19 -6.50
CA THR A 386 -22.73 6.81 -6.23
C THR A 386 -21.58 5.90 -5.83
N GLY A 387 -20.35 6.15 -6.34
CA GLY A 387 -19.16 5.34 -6.05
C GLY A 387 -18.29 5.94 -4.94
N ARG A 388 -17.40 5.12 -4.39
CA ARG A 388 -16.35 5.54 -3.46
C ARG A 388 -15.47 6.59 -4.13
N ALA A 389 -15.34 7.75 -3.53
CA ALA A 389 -14.52 8.87 -4.01
C ALA A 389 -13.10 8.83 -3.41
N VAL A 390 -12.08 9.06 -4.20
CA VAL A 390 -10.64 9.00 -3.88
C VAL A 390 -9.98 10.28 -4.39
N PRO A 391 -8.98 10.84 -3.68
CA PRO A 391 -8.42 10.46 -2.38
C PRO A 391 -9.29 10.94 -1.20
N ASP A 392 -8.89 10.56 0.03
CA ASP A 392 -9.51 11.06 1.27
C ASP A 392 -8.81 12.31 1.79
N VAL A 393 -7.49 12.27 1.77
CA VAL A 393 -6.56 13.32 2.23
C VAL A 393 -5.38 13.39 1.28
N ALA A 394 -4.50 14.37 1.46
CA ALA A 394 -3.28 14.51 0.68
C ALA A 394 -2.08 14.93 1.55
N ALA A 395 -0.89 14.84 0.97
CA ALA A 395 0.34 15.45 1.47
C ALA A 395 1.25 15.76 0.27
N PRO A 396 2.38 16.45 0.43
CA PRO A 396 3.32 16.68 -0.66
C PRO A 396 3.64 15.39 -1.40
N ALA A 397 3.69 15.46 -2.71
CA ALA A 397 4.02 14.35 -3.59
C ALA A 397 5.14 14.73 -4.56
N ASP A 398 5.94 15.73 -4.21
CA ASP A 398 7.09 16.18 -4.99
C ASP A 398 8.22 16.67 -4.08
N ASP A 399 9.40 16.80 -4.68
CA ASP A 399 10.58 17.38 -4.05
C ASP A 399 11.11 16.60 -2.82
N TYR A 400 10.86 15.30 -2.75
CA TYR A 400 11.36 14.44 -1.68
C TYR A 400 12.78 13.94 -1.95
N PRO A 401 13.78 14.25 -1.09
CA PRO A 401 15.09 13.62 -1.16
C PRO A 401 15.01 12.18 -0.64
N ILE A 402 15.80 11.31 -1.25
CA ILE A 402 16.01 9.94 -0.75
C ILE A 402 17.49 9.56 -0.82
N GLY A 403 17.88 8.56 -0.03
CA GLY A 403 19.16 7.89 -0.21
C GLY A 403 19.09 6.90 -1.39
N VAL A 404 20.20 6.83 -2.16
CA VAL A 404 20.43 5.77 -3.15
C VAL A 404 21.88 5.32 -2.96
N GLY A 405 22.07 4.14 -2.38
CA GLY A 405 23.39 3.70 -1.93
C GLY A 405 23.99 4.70 -0.94
N SER A 406 25.18 5.23 -1.23
CA SER A 406 25.87 6.21 -0.40
C SER A 406 25.52 7.67 -0.73
N ARG A 407 24.62 7.93 -1.66
CA ARG A 407 24.30 9.29 -2.15
C ARG A 407 22.90 9.71 -1.73
N LEU A 408 22.74 11.02 -1.49
CA LEU A 408 21.42 11.64 -1.44
C LEU A 408 21.03 12.07 -2.85
N VAL A 409 19.85 11.66 -3.29
CA VAL A 409 19.29 12.00 -4.60
C VAL A 409 18.07 12.87 -4.39
N CYS A 410 18.00 13.98 -5.06
CA CYS A 410 16.81 14.78 -5.21
C CYS A 410 16.34 14.72 -6.68
N CYS A 411 15.09 14.59 -6.99
CA CYS A 411 13.99 14.45 -6.07
C CYS A 411 13.10 13.33 -6.58
N ILE A 412 12.48 12.62 -5.65
CA ILE A 412 11.41 11.67 -5.98
C ILE A 412 10.08 12.35 -5.69
N GLY A 413 9.12 12.12 -6.59
CA GLY A 413 7.73 12.50 -6.42
C GLY A 413 6.82 11.30 -6.59
N GLY A 414 5.58 11.46 -6.19
CA GLY A 414 4.53 10.45 -6.27
C GLY A 414 3.70 10.41 -4.99
N THR A 415 2.49 9.91 -5.10
CA THR A 415 1.65 9.67 -3.92
C THR A 415 2.26 8.63 -2.98
N SER A 416 3.28 7.89 -3.45
CA SER A 416 4.14 7.03 -2.65
C SER A 416 5.01 7.75 -1.62
N ALA A 417 5.27 9.05 -1.79
CA ALA A 417 5.92 9.84 -0.76
C ALA A 417 4.89 10.37 0.26
N ALA A 418 3.71 10.72 -0.21
CA ALA A 418 2.61 11.22 0.63
C ALA A 418 2.06 10.16 1.59
N ALA A 419 1.88 8.93 1.14
CA ALA A 419 1.30 7.86 1.96
C ALA A 419 2.18 7.50 3.19
N PRO A 420 3.50 7.24 3.07
CA PRO A 420 4.34 6.98 4.23
C PRO A 420 4.51 8.21 5.14
N ALA A 421 4.49 9.44 4.60
CA ALA A 421 4.47 10.64 5.44
C ALA A 421 3.19 10.70 6.31
N TRP A 422 2.03 10.40 5.75
CA TRP A 422 0.79 10.24 6.51
C TRP A 422 0.87 9.09 7.52
N ALA A 423 1.51 7.96 7.18
CA ALA A 423 1.71 6.86 8.12
C ALA A 423 2.54 7.30 9.34
N GLY A 424 3.56 8.12 9.11
CA GLY A 424 4.30 8.77 10.20
C GLY A 424 3.41 9.68 11.05
N ILE A 425 2.57 10.51 10.45
CA ILE A 425 1.60 11.35 11.18
C ILE A 425 0.64 10.48 12.00
N VAL A 426 0.09 9.41 11.43
CA VAL A 426 -0.77 8.46 12.15
C VAL A 426 -0.05 7.83 13.34
N ALA A 427 1.27 7.56 13.23
CA ALA A 427 2.06 7.05 14.35
C ALA A 427 2.19 8.09 15.49
N LEU A 428 2.35 9.37 15.17
CA LEU A 428 2.34 10.43 16.18
C LEU A 428 0.98 10.53 16.88
N LEU A 429 -0.11 10.50 16.10
CA LEU A 429 -1.48 10.54 16.64
C LEU A 429 -1.80 9.32 17.51
N ALA A 430 -1.39 8.12 17.10
CA ALA A 430 -1.58 6.88 17.84
C ALA A 430 -0.76 6.88 19.15
N GLN A 431 0.49 7.39 19.11
CA GLN A 431 1.32 7.60 20.29
C GLN A 431 0.63 8.51 21.31
N ALA A 432 0.14 9.66 20.86
CA ALA A 432 -0.55 10.61 21.72
C ALA A 432 -1.83 10.04 22.35
N ARG A 433 -2.54 9.21 21.58
CA ARG A 433 -3.78 8.58 22.06
C ARG A 433 -3.53 7.34 22.93
N GLY A 434 -2.34 6.78 22.92
CA GLY A 434 -1.99 5.55 23.63
C GLY A 434 -2.71 4.29 23.11
N GLN A 435 -3.29 4.33 21.88
CA GLN A 435 -3.99 3.20 21.26
C GLN A 435 -4.04 3.32 19.73
N PRO A 436 -4.22 2.22 19.00
CA PRO A 436 -4.47 2.22 17.57
C PRO A 436 -5.70 3.04 17.17
N LEU A 437 -5.71 3.57 15.94
CA LEU A 437 -6.76 4.47 15.47
C LEU A 437 -7.80 3.77 14.56
N GLY A 438 -7.47 2.61 13.99
CA GLY A 438 -8.38 1.86 13.10
C GLY A 438 -8.72 2.63 11.82
N LEU A 439 -9.95 2.47 11.34
CA LEU A 439 -10.42 3.19 10.15
C LEU A 439 -10.61 4.68 10.44
N LEU A 440 -9.72 5.52 9.91
CA LEU A 440 -9.73 6.97 10.14
C LEU A 440 -10.83 7.71 9.38
N ASN A 441 -11.26 7.23 8.22
CA ASN A 441 -12.13 7.97 7.30
C ASN A 441 -13.39 8.55 7.94
N PRO A 442 -14.16 7.84 8.78
CA PRO A 442 -15.33 8.44 9.45
C PRO A 442 -15.00 9.72 10.21
N THR A 443 -13.86 9.72 10.92
CA THR A 443 -13.38 10.88 11.68
C THR A 443 -12.90 11.99 10.76
N LEU A 444 -12.05 11.69 9.78
CA LEU A 444 -11.54 12.68 8.82
C LEU A 444 -12.67 13.38 8.07
N TYR A 445 -13.66 12.62 7.58
CA TYR A 445 -14.82 13.18 6.89
C TYR A 445 -15.75 13.97 7.81
N ARG A 446 -15.87 13.59 9.07
CA ARG A 446 -16.61 14.40 10.07
C ARG A 446 -15.91 15.74 10.29
N LEU A 447 -14.60 15.73 10.50
CA LEU A 447 -13.79 16.92 10.75
C LEU A 447 -13.76 17.84 9.53
N GLY A 448 -13.52 17.31 8.33
CA GLY A 448 -13.53 18.10 7.09
C GLY A 448 -14.89 18.76 6.84
N ARG A 449 -16.00 18.06 7.12
CA ARG A 449 -17.32 18.69 7.04
C ARG A 449 -17.52 19.80 8.06
N LEU A 450 -17.07 19.63 9.30
CA LEU A 450 -17.14 20.69 10.32
C LEU A 450 -16.35 21.90 9.85
N GLN A 451 -15.12 21.71 9.35
CA GLN A 451 -14.31 22.81 8.79
C GLN A 451 -15.00 23.50 7.62
N ALA A 452 -15.60 22.75 6.68
CA ALA A 452 -16.30 23.32 5.53
C ALA A 452 -17.53 24.18 5.92
N HIS A 453 -18.05 24.01 7.15
CA HIS A 453 -19.15 24.78 7.72
C HIS A 453 -18.70 25.81 8.78
N GLY A 454 -17.41 26.20 8.77
CA GLY A 454 -16.87 27.24 9.65
C GLY A 454 -16.38 26.74 11.02
N GLY A 455 -16.28 25.42 11.21
CA GLY A 455 -15.63 24.83 12.38
C GLY A 455 -14.09 24.90 12.32
N PRO A 456 -13.38 24.33 13.32
CA PRO A 456 -11.93 24.36 13.37
C PRO A 456 -11.29 23.80 12.09
N ALA A 457 -10.27 24.51 11.58
CA ALA A 457 -9.48 24.04 10.45
C ALA A 457 -8.52 22.96 10.94
N VAL A 458 -8.67 21.76 10.41
CA VAL A 458 -7.82 20.59 10.69
C VAL A 458 -7.07 20.11 9.45
N PHE A 459 -7.41 20.71 8.29
CA PHE A 459 -6.76 20.50 7.02
C PHE A 459 -6.42 21.83 6.35
N HIS A 460 -5.35 21.87 5.62
CA HIS A 460 -5.10 22.88 4.61
C HIS A 460 -5.91 22.53 3.37
N ASP A 461 -7.00 23.23 3.13
CA ASP A 461 -7.92 22.99 2.01
C ASP A 461 -7.27 23.45 0.70
N VAL A 462 -6.94 22.51 -0.16
CA VAL A 462 -6.22 22.75 -1.42
C VAL A 462 -7.22 23.07 -2.52
N THR A 463 -7.23 24.34 -2.95
CA THR A 463 -8.25 24.86 -3.88
C THR A 463 -7.71 25.15 -5.28
N GLN A 464 -6.43 24.90 -5.53
CA GLN A 464 -5.77 25.23 -6.79
C GLN A 464 -5.19 23.98 -7.47
N GLY A 465 -5.09 24.03 -8.80
CA GLY A 465 -4.53 22.98 -9.61
C GLY A 465 -5.53 21.97 -10.15
N SER A 466 -5.04 21.02 -10.90
CA SER A 466 -5.85 19.93 -11.47
C SER A 466 -5.00 18.69 -11.73
N THR A 467 -5.65 17.55 -11.85
CA THR A 467 -5.00 16.27 -12.20
C THR A 467 -5.08 15.94 -13.69
N THR A 468 -5.34 16.93 -14.55
CA THR A 468 -5.24 16.75 -16.00
C THR A 468 -3.80 16.54 -16.41
N VAL A 469 -3.50 15.42 -17.07
CA VAL A 469 -2.14 14.95 -17.31
C VAL A 469 -1.96 14.47 -18.75
N ARG A 470 -0.74 14.54 -19.30
CA ARG A 470 -0.41 14.01 -20.60
C ARG A 470 0.25 12.64 -20.48
N LEU A 471 -0.47 11.58 -20.80
CA LEU A 471 0.01 10.20 -20.77
C LEU A 471 0.19 9.64 -22.18
N LYS A 472 1.36 9.07 -22.47
CA LYS A 472 1.67 8.49 -23.79
C LYS A 472 1.34 9.48 -24.94
N GLY A 473 1.68 10.77 -24.77
CA GLY A 473 1.42 11.85 -25.74
C GLY A 473 -0.03 12.34 -25.80
N LYS A 474 -0.99 11.72 -25.10
CA LYS A 474 -2.41 12.10 -25.11
C LYS A 474 -2.79 12.85 -23.84
N LEU A 475 -3.49 13.97 -23.99
CA LEU A 475 -4.09 14.68 -22.85
C LEU A 475 -5.20 13.82 -22.24
N ARG A 476 -5.14 13.64 -20.93
CA ARG A 476 -6.11 12.90 -20.13
C ARG A 476 -6.77 13.87 -19.17
N PRO A 477 -8.02 14.23 -19.36
CA PRO A 477 -8.73 15.12 -18.45
C PRO A 477 -8.81 14.52 -17.06
N GLY A 478 -8.43 15.30 -16.05
CA GLY A 478 -8.50 14.96 -14.64
C GLY A 478 -9.66 15.67 -13.92
N PHE A 479 -9.41 16.00 -12.68
CA PHE A 479 -10.32 16.77 -11.82
C PHE A 479 -9.63 18.06 -11.41
N ALA A 480 -10.41 19.09 -11.12
CA ALA A 480 -9.91 20.35 -10.57
C ALA A 480 -10.01 20.30 -9.04
N ALA A 481 -9.04 20.91 -8.36
CA ALA A 481 -9.13 21.19 -6.95
C ALA A 481 -10.16 22.32 -6.70
N HIS A 482 -10.89 22.25 -5.59
CA HIS A 482 -11.86 23.25 -5.20
C HIS A 482 -12.10 23.25 -3.70
N ARG A 483 -12.72 24.27 -3.17
CA ARG A 483 -13.02 24.38 -1.74
C ARG A 483 -13.80 23.17 -1.21
N GLY A 484 -13.36 22.67 -0.07
CA GLY A 484 -13.90 21.47 0.58
C GLY A 484 -13.41 20.20 -0.09
N TYR A 485 -14.14 19.12 0.08
CA TYR A 485 -13.74 17.82 -0.46
C TYR A 485 -13.77 17.78 -1.99
N ASP A 486 -12.64 17.39 -2.61
CA ASP A 486 -12.54 17.17 -4.06
C ASP A 486 -11.89 15.82 -4.43
N LEU A 487 -11.83 15.53 -5.74
CA LEU A 487 -11.29 14.28 -6.30
C LEU A 487 -9.80 14.40 -6.70
N THR A 488 -9.11 15.44 -6.23
CA THR A 488 -7.69 15.69 -6.47
C THR A 488 -6.86 15.52 -5.22
N THR A 489 -7.34 16.07 -4.11
CA THR A 489 -6.63 16.21 -2.83
C THR A 489 -7.47 15.76 -1.62
N GLY A 490 -8.69 15.27 -1.84
CA GLY A 490 -9.59 14.89 -0.76
C GLY A 490 -9.99 16.10 0.09
N TRP A 491 -9.79 16.03 1.41
CA TRP A 491 -9.97 17.13 2.34
C TRP A 491 -8.75 18.07 2.41
N GLY A 492 -7.66 17.75 1.69
CA GLY A 492 -6.40 18.50 1.71
C GLY A 492 -5.32 17.84 2.59
N SER A 493 -4.27 18.60 2.90
CA SER A 493 -3.15 18.17 3.73
C SER A 493 -3.40 18.48 5.22
N PRO A 494 -2.70 17.82 6.17
CA PRO A 494 -3.04 17.93 7.59
C PRO A 494 -2.46 19.20 8.24
N ASP A 495 -3.25 19.88 9.06
CA ASP A 495 -2.76 20.67 10.18
C ASP A 495 -2.63 19.73 11.38
N VAL A 496 -1.39 19.26 11.66
CA VAL A 496 -1.20 18.16 12.62
C VAL A 496 -1.56 18.55 14.05
N PRO A 497 -1.21 19.74 14.57
CA PRO A 497 -1.66 20.18 15.89
C PRO A 497 -3.19 20.21 16.03
N ALA A 498 -3.89 20.77 15.05
CA ALA A 498 -5.34 20.85 15.07
C ALA A 498 -5.98 19.45 14.94
N LEU A 499 -5.41 18.59 14.07
CA LEU A 499 -5.88 17.22 13.91
C LEU A 499 -5.66 16.40 15.18
N LEU A 500 -4.51 16.57 15.87
CA LEU A 500 -4.22 15.93 17.16
C LEU A 500 -5.24 16.34 18.21
N GLY A 501 -5.53 17.65 18.35
CA GLY A 501 -6.53 18.15 19.26
C GLY A 501 -7.93 17.59 19.00
N ALA A 502 -8.31 17.43 17.70
CA ALA A 502 -9.62 16.96 17.30
C ALA A 502 -9.82 15.43 17.39
N ILE A 503 -8.73 14.64 17.38
CA ILE A 503 -8.76 13.18 17.50
C ILE A 503 -8.53 12.75 18.96
N GLY A 504 -7.79 13.55 19.75
CA GLY A 504 -7.44 13.27 21.13
C GLY A 504 -8.57 13.50 22.15
N GLY A 505 -9.62 14.25 21.77
CA GLY A 505 -10.81 14.54 22.60
C GLY A 505 -11.94 13.45 22.41
#